data_98fe48756e5e815338dd32e988513eb8
#
_entry.id   98fe48756e5e815338dd32e988513eb8
#
_cell.length_a   1.000
_cell.length_b   1.000
_cell.length_c   1.000
_cell.angle_alpha   90.00
_cell.angle_beta   90.00
_cell.angle_gamma   90.00
#
_symmetry.space_group_name_H-M   'P 1'
#
loop_
_entity.id
_entity.type
_entity.pdbx_description
1 polymer ?
#
loop_
_entity_poly.entity_id
_entity_poly.type
_entity_poly.pdbx_seq_one_letter_code
_entity_poly.pdbx_strand_id
1 'polypeptide(L)'
;IIIMGQLQYVTGSFLVVLLTIVFMLVAMKWIKIIPPSLMALILGTVAVILLEKVIPAVHFSLPFINDFIFFDTAERIGEIPKGLPELHLPITDLGVIIQLIPAALSIAVLGSIDSLLTSVVMDNMTGTKHMSNKELIGQGIGNTLAGLFGAMPGAGATVRSVVNLRSGGQTALSAMVHSVALLLFMLVFGPLAEEIPLAVLAGILIMTGITMFDYDSLKILKDEPRTDAAVMLVTMILTVAIDLMVAVGVGIVM
;
A
#
# COMPACT_ATOMS: atom_id res chain seq x y z
N ILE A 1 -26.09 22.97 8.33
CA ILE A 1 -26.48 21.54 8.47
C ILE A 1 -25.50 20.67 7.70
N ILE A 2 -25.14 20.97 6.43
CA ILE A 2 -24.22 20.15 5.59
C ILE A 2 -22.80 20.10 6.20
N ILE A 3 -22.26 21.22 6.67
CA ILE A 3 -20.93 21.31 7.28
C ILE A 3 -20.87 20.58 8.62
N MET A 4 -21.95 20.61 9.41
CA MET A 4 -22.02 19.85 10.68
C MET A 4 -22.07 18.34 10.46
N GLY A 5 -22.77 17.87 9.43
CA GLY A 5 -22.80 16.44 9.08
C GLY A 5 -21.40 15.92 8.70
N GLN A 6 -20.64 16.67 7.89
CA GLN A 6 -19.27 16.27 7.52
C GLN A 6 -18.31 16.24 8.71
N LEU A 7 -18.43 17.16 9.67
CA LEU A 7 -17.62 17.15 10.89
C LEU A 7 -17.89 15.92 11.78
N GLN A 8 -19.10 15.42 11.80
CA GLN A 8 -19.47 14.22 12.56
C GLN A 8 -18.84 12.94 11.98
N TYR A 9 -18.81 12.80 10.64
CA TYR A 9 -18.12 11.69 9.96
C TYR A 9 -16.60 11.67 10.27
N VAL A 10 -15.98 12.83 10.28
CA VAL A 10 -14.54 12.97 10.53
C VAL A 10 -14.14 12.48 11.93
N THR A 11 -14.96 12.75 12.95
CA THR A 11 -14.61 12.38 14.34
C THR A 11 -14.74 10.88 14.60
N GLY A 12 -15.77 10.22 14.12
CA GLY A 12 -15.92 8.75 14.23
C GLY A 12 -14.79 8.01 13.53
N SER A 13 -14.49 8.38 12.29
CA SER A 13 -13.39 7.82 11.53
C SER A 13 -12.03 8.04 12.20
N PHE A 14 -11.80 9.21 12.80
CA PHE A 14 -10.55 9.53 13.51
C PHE A 14 -10.33 8.63 14.74
N LEU A 15 -11.39 8.32 15.49
CA LEU A 15 -11.30 7.40 16.62
C LEU A 15 -11.00 5.97 16.19
N VAL A 16 -11.59 5.51 15.09
CA VAL A 16 -11.29 4.20 14.50
C VAL A 16 -9.84 4.13 14.05
N VAL A 17 -9.32 5.20 13.41
CA VAL A 17 -7.89 5.31 13.04
C VAL A 17 -7.00 5.18 14.28
N LEU A 18 -7.27 5.94 15.35
CA LEU A 18 -6.50 5.86 16.59
C LEU A 18 -6.55 4.47 17.23
N LEU A 19 -7.74 3.86 17.29
CA LEU A 19 -7.92 2.52 17.81
C LEU A 19 -7.10 1.50 17.02
N THR A 20 -7.10 1.60 15.68
CA THR A 20 -6.32 0.75 14.80
C THR A 20 -4.82 0.91 15.02
N ILE A 21 -4.34 2.13 15.17
CA ILE A 21 -2.94 2.42 15.50
C ILE A 21 -2.56 1.77 16.84
N VAL A 22 -3.43 1.89 17.87
CA VAL A 22 -3.20 1.24 19.17
C VAL A 22 -3.13 -0.29 19.02
N PHE A 23 -4.06 -0.90 18.27
CA PHE A 23 -4.00 -2.34 18.00
C PHE A 23 -2.72 -2.75 17.30
N MET A 24 -2.25 -1.97 16.33
CA MET A 24 -1.00 -2.25 15.63
C MET A 24 0.21 -2.14 16.56
N LEU A 25 0.29 -1.11 17.40
CA LEU A 25 1.36 -0.95 18.40
C LEU A 25 1.38 -2.09 19.43
N VAL A 26 0.22 -2.50 19.91
CA VAL A 26 0.08 -3.63 20.82
C VAL A 26 0.52 -4.94 20.12
N ALA A 27 0.06 -5.17 18.89
CA ALA A 27 0.45 -6.34 18.11
C ALA A 27 1.96 -6.40 17.86
N MET A 28 2.60 -5.29 17.52
CA MET A 28 4.06 -5.20 17.34
C MET A 28 4.84 -5.61 18.60
N LYS A 29 4.29 -5.29 19.78
CA LYS A 29 4.96 -5.56 21.05
C LYS A 29 4.75 -7.00 21.55
N TRP A 30 3.56 -7.56 21.35
CA TRP A 30 3.13 -8.80 22.02
C TRP A 30 3.06 -10.01 21.08
N ILE A 31 2.83 -9.80 19.78
CA ILE A 31 2.57 -10.89 18.84
C ILE A 31 3.62 -10.88 17.72
N LYS A 32 4.56 -11.82 17.78
CA LYS A 32 5.65 -11.94 16.81
C LYS A 32 5.35 -12.88 15.64
N ILE A 33 4.27 -13.67 15.73
CA ILE A 33 3.94 -14.72 14.75
C ILE A 33 3.12 -14.18 13.61
N ILE A 34 2.20 -13.23 13.88
CA ILE A 34 1.27 -12.66 12.90
C ILE A 34 1.70 -11.23 12.57
N PRO A 35 1.70 -10.83 11.29
CA PRO A 35 1.99 -9.45 10.91
C PRO A 35 1.09 -8.45 11.65
N PRO A 36 1.66 -7.41 12.28
CA PRO A 36 0.90 -6.44 13.08
C PRO A 36 -0.24 -5.76 12.30
N SER A 37 -0.02 -5.49 11.00
CA SER A 37 -1.02 -4.91 10.10
C SER A 37 -2.23 -5.83 9.91
N LEU A 38 -2.03 -7.14 9.79
CA LEU A 38 -3.11 -8.12 9.67
C LEU A 38 -3.91 -8.22 10.97
N MET A 39 -3.23 -8.20 12.12
CA MET A 39 -3.90 -8.18 13.43
C MET A 39 -4.73 -6.91 13.61
N ALA A 40 -4.16 -5.76 13.27
CA ALA A 40 -4.86 -4.49 13.35
C ALA A 40 -6.07 -4.45 12.40
N LEU A 41 -5.96 -5.04 11.21
CA LEU A 41 -7.07 -5.17 10.26
C LEU A 41 -8.23 -5.97 10.86
N ILE A 42 -7.93 -7.17 11.35
CA ILE A 42 -8.96 -8.08 11.91
C ILE A 42 -9.57 -7.47 13.17
N LEU A 43 -8.74 -7.06 14.13
CA LEU A 43 -9.23 -6.52 15.40
C LEU A 43 -9.95 -5.19 15.22
N GLY A 44 -9.45 -4.32 14.33
CA GLY A 44 -10.08 -3.04 14.01
C GLY A 44 -11.45 -3.24 13.36
N THR A 45 -11.56 -4.13 12.37
CA THR A 45 -12.82 -4.43 11.72
C THR A 45 -13.82 -5.07 12.69
N VAL A 46 -13.41 -6.07 13.47
CA VAL A 46 -14.27 -6.71 14.47
C VAL A 46 -14.69 -5.70 15.54
N ALA A 47 -13.79 -4.84 15.99
CA ALA A 47 -14.14 -3.81 16.98
C ALA A 47 -15.21 -2.84 16.46
N VAL A 48 -15.08 -2.38 15.20
CA VAL A 48 -16.08 -1.50 14.59
C VAL A 48 -17.42 -2.21 14.46
N ILE A 49 -17.47 -3.44 13.95
CA ILE A 49 -18.71 -4.22 13.82
C ILE A 49 -19.38 -4.47 15.18
N LEU A 50 -18.57 -4.75 16.22
CA LEU A 50 -19.09 -4.94 17.57
C LEU A 50 -19.61 -3.63 18.17
N LEU A 51 -18.90 -2.55 17.99
CA LEU A 51 -19.31 -1.22 18.45
C LEU A 51 -20.63 -0.79 17.79
N GLU A 52 -20.77 -0.98 16.49
CA GLU A 52 -22.03 -0.71 15.77
C GLU A 52 -23.23 -1.54 16.30
N LYS A 53 -22.97 -2.78 16.74
CA LYS A 53 -24.04 -3.66 17.29
C LYS A 53 -24.38 -3.39 18.75
N VAL A 54 -23.38 -3.06 19.57
CA VAL A 54 -23.53 -2.88 21.03
C VAL A 54 -23.95 -1.47 21.38
N ILE A 55 -23.57 -0.50 20.57
CA ILE A 55 -23.84 0.93 20.79
C ILE A 55 -24.64 1.46 19.59
N PRO A 56 -25.92 1.11 19.46
CA PRO A 56 -26.78 1.75 18.46
C PRO A 56 -26.91 3.22 18.85
N ALA A 57 -26.30 4.09 18.10
CA ALA A 57 -26.39 5.55 18.21
C ALA A 57 -26.30 6.08 19.66
N VAL A 58 -25.12 5.96 20.31
CA VAL A 58 -24.87 6.72 21.55
C VAL A 58 -24.74 8.18 21.17
N HIS A 59 -25.82 8.93 21.34
CA HIS A 59 -25.80 10.38 21.36
C HIS A 59 -25.07 10.84 22.63
N PHE A 60 -23.78 11.12 22.50
CA PHE A 60 -23.03 11.72 23.60
C PHE A 60 -23.10 13.23 23.43
N SER A 61 -23.98 13.89 24.17
CA SER A 61 -24.05 15.36 24.22
C SER A 61 -23.00 15.87 25.20
N LEU A 62 -21.90 16.42 24.67
CA LEU A 62 -21.02 17.26 25.47
C LEU A 62 -21.58 18.69 25.52
N PRO A 63 -21.43 19.40 26.68
CA PRO A 63 -22.07 20.71 26.89
C PRO A 63 -21.60 21.84 25.92
N PHE A 64 -20.62 21.59 25.09
CA PHE A 64 -20.12 22.53 24.07
C PHE A 64 -20.20 22.03 22.62
N ILE A 65 -20.61 20.76 22.39
CA ILE A 65 -20.69 20.16 21.06
C ILE A 65 -21.99 19.36 21.01
N ASN A 66 -23.01 19.94 20.37
CA ASN A 66 -24.30 19.29 20.19
C ASN A 66 -24.15 18.06 19.29
N ASP A 67 -24.66 16.91 19.76
CA ASP A 67 -24.83 15.66 19.04
C ASP A 67 -23.58 15.06 18.40
N PHE A 68 -22.73 14.42 19.22
CA PHE A 68 -21.75 13.46 18.74
C PHE A 68 -22.45 12.15 18.42
N ILE A 69 -22.67 11.85 17.15
CA ILE A 69 -23.04 10.52 16.71
C ILE A 69 -21.75 9.73 16.52
N PHE A 70 -21.40 8.94 17.53
CA PHE A 70 -20.34 7.95 17.40
C PHE A 70 -20.87 6.80 16.54
N PHE A 71 -20.15 6.41 15.49
CA PHE A 71 -20.30 5.16 14.75
C PHE A 71 -21.51 4.98 13.80
N ASP A 72 -22.20 6.02 13.38
CA ASP A 72 -23.05 5.86 12.21
C ASP A 72 -22.20 6.01 10.94
N THR A 73 -22.04 4.88 10.23
CA THR A 73 -21.39 4.78 8.92
C THR A 73 -19.85 4.99 8.87
N ALA A 74 -19.06 4.09 9.44
CA ALA A 74 -17.70 3.94 8.95
C ALA A 74 -17.76 3.50 7.47
N GLU A 75 -17.42 4.38 6.53
CA GLU A 75 -17.33 4.02 5.12
C GLU A 75 -16.51 2.73 4.97
N ARG A 76 -17.07 1.76 4.25
CA ARG A 76 -16.43 0.46 4.00
C ARG A 76 -15.80 0.45 2.62
N ILE A 77 -14.96 -0.54 2.35
CA ILE A 77 -14.32 -0.71 1.04
C ILE A 77 -15.36 -0.74 -0.08
N GLY A 78 -16.57 -1.26 0.21
CA GLY A 78 -17.65 -1.41 -0.76
C GLY A 78 -17.55 -2.72 -1.54
N GLU A 79 -18.33 -2.82 -2.61
CA GLU A 79 -18.43 -4.05 -3.39
C GLU A 79 -17.12 -4.43 -4.07
N ILE A 80 -16.60 -5.60 -3.75
CA ILE A 80 -15.44 -6.21 -4.42
C ILE A 80 -15.96 -7.07 -5.58
N PRO A 81 -15.40 -6.92 -6.80
CA PRO A 81 -15.82 -7.73 -7.94
C PRO A 81 -15.78 -9.23 -7.62
N LYS A 82 -16.93 -9.89 -7.77
CA LYS A 82 -17.08 -11.33 -7.50
C LYS A 82 -16.79 -12.11 -8.78
N GLY A 83 -15.67 -12.81 -8.80
CA GLY A 83 -15.31 -13.68 -9.92
C GLY A 83 -13.90 -13.46 -10.43
N LEU A 84 -13.56 -14.19 -11.47
CA LEU A 84 -12.29 -14.00 -12.18
C LEU A 84 -12.37 -12.73 -13.02
N PRO A 85 -11.25 -11.98 -13.15
CA PRO A 85 -11.23 -10.80 -14.00
C PRO A 85 -11.53 -11.18 -15.45
N GLU A 86 -12.37 -10.39 -16.09
CA GLU A 86 -12.72 -10.59 -17.49
C GLU A 86 -11.60 -10.07 -18.40
N LEU A 87 -11.49 -10.67 -19.59
CA LEU A 87 -10.55 -10.21 -20.59
C LEU A 87 -11.07 -8.92 -21.23
N HIS A 88 -10.34 -7.83 -21.08
CA HIS A 88 -10.63 -6.56 -21.70
C HIS A 88 -9.79 -6.36 -22.96
N LEU A 89 -10.44 -6.15 -24.09
CA LEU A 89 -9.72 -5.77 -25.31
C LEU A 89 -9.12 -4.36 -25.12
N PRO A 90 -7.85 -4.16 -25.48
CA PRO A 90 -7.22 -2.86 -25.33
C PRO A 90 -7.91 -1.81 -26.22
N ILE A 91 -7.83 -0.56 -25.76
CA ILE A 91 -8.31 0.59 -26.54
C ILE A 91 -7.56 0.63 -27.88
N THR A 92 -8.32 0.64 -28.98
CA THR A 92 -7.74 0.65 -30.35
C THR A 92 -7.66 2.04 -30.95
N ASP A 93 -8.17 3.06 -30.28
CA ASP A 93 -8.07 4.46 -30.72
C ASP A 93 -6.62 4.94 -30.67
N LEU A 94 -6.04 5.21 -31.83
CA LEU A 94 -4.66 5.64 -31.98
C LEU A 94 -4.40 6.98 -31.28
N GLY A 95 -5.38 7.89 -31.25
CA GLY A 95 -5.26 9.18 -30.56
C GLY A 95 -5.08 9.01 -29.05
N VAL A 96 -5.87 8.12 -28.43
CA VAL A 96 -5.77 7.79 -27.01
C VAL A 96 -4.46 7.07 -26.71
N ILE A 97 -4.04 6.14 -27.56
CA ILE A 97 -2.77 5.40 -27.39
C ILE A 97 -1.59 6.39 -27.37
N ILE A 98 -1.52 7.32 -28.31
CA ILE A 98 -0.44 8.31 -28.37
C ILE A 98 -0.39 9.17 -27.12
N GLN A 99 -1.55 9.59 -26.58
CA GLN A 99 -1.62 10.38 -25.35
C GLN A 99 -1.16 9.60 -24.11
N LEU A 100 -1.34 8.28 -24.08
CA LEU A 100 -0.95 7.42 -22.96
C LEU A 100 0.53 6.98 -23.00
N ILE A 101 1.22 7.11 -24.15
CA ILE A 101 2.64 6.69 -24.27
C ILE A 101 3.54 7.32 -23.20
N PRO A 102 3.52 8.64 -22.94
CA PRO A 102 4.40 9.25 -21.95
C PRO A 102 4.16 8.67 -20.54
N ALA A 103 2.91 8.51 -20.14
CA ALA A 103 2.56 7.92 -18.84
C ALA A 103 2.99 6.45 -18.77
N ALA A 104 2.76 5.66 -19.82
CA ALA A 104 3.18 4.26 -19.89
C ALA A 104 4.70 4.10 -19.80
N LEU A 105 5.46 4.92 -20.53
CA LEU A 105 6.93 4.93 -20.45
C LEU A 105 7.41 5.30 -19.05
N SER A 106 6.79 6.29 -18.45
CA SER A 106 7.08 6.73 -17.10
C SER A 106 6.91 5.59 -16.08
N ILE A 107 5.77 4.91 -16.11
CA ILE A 107 5.48 3.78 -15.22
C ILE A 107 6.44 2.61 -15.52
N ALA A 108 6.77 2.35 -16.79
CA ALA A 108 7.69 1.29 -17.17
C ALA A 108 9.10 1.53 -16.64
N VAL A 109 9.61 2.77 -16.73
CA VAL A 109 10.92 3.14 -16.18
C VAL A 109 10.93 3.02 -14.66
N LEU A 110 9.92 3.57 -13.99
CA LEU A 110 9.80 3.50 -12.53
C LEU A 110 9.72 2.05 -12.05
N GLY A 111 8.85 1.24 -12.65
CA GLY A 111 8.70 -0.17 -12.30
C GLY A 111 9.97 -0.99 -12.57
N SER A 112 10.73 -0.64 -13.61
CA SER A 112 12.02 -1.27 -13.91
C SER A 112 13.06 -0.94 -12.85
N ILE A 113 13.17 0.32 -12.43
CA ILE A 113 14.10 0.76 -11.38
C ILE A 113 13.76 0.06 -10.06
N ASP A 114 12.50 0.07 -9.66
CA ASP A 114 12.06 -0.53 -8.39
C ASP A 114 12.32 -2.05 -8.34
N SER A 115 12.03 -2.75 -9.45
CA SER A 115 12.29 -4.19 -9.56
C SER A 115 13.78 -4.53 -9.54
N LEU A 116 14.60 -3.78 -10.26
CA LEU A 116 16.05 -4.00 -10.25
C LEU A 116 16.67 -3.66 -8.89
N LEU A 117 16.20 -2.59 -8.23
CA LEU A 117 16.62 -2.25 -6.88
C LEU A 117 16.27 -3.38 -5.90
N THR A 118 15.06 -3.90 -5.99
CA THR A 118 14.63 -5.07 -5.21
C THR A 118 15.53 -6.27 -5.47
N SER A 119 15.87 -6.55 -6.73
CA SER A 119 16.76 -7.65 -7.11
C SER A 119 18.17 -7.49 -6.52
N VAL A 120 18.72 -6.26 -6.53
CA VAL A 120 20.02 -5.96 -5.90
C VAL A 120 19.99 -6.19 -4.38
N VAL A 121 18.93 -5.77 -3.71
CA VAL A 121 18.77 -6.02 -2.27
C VAL A 121 18.71 -7.53 -2.00
N MET A 122 17.98 -8.29 -2.82
CA MET A 122 17.88 -9.74 -2.68
C MET A 122 19.23 -10.43 -2.94
N ASP A 123 19.99 -9.99 -3.94
CA ASP A 123 21.35 -10.50 -4.21
C ASP A 123 22.27 -10.31 -3.01
N ASN A 124 22.24 -9.13 -2.41
CA ASN A 124 23.05 -8.83 -1.22
C ASN A 124 22.68 -9.73 -0.02
N MET A 125 21.40 -10.12 0.10
CA MET A 125 20.96 -10.98 1.19
C MET A 125 21.20 -12.46 0.94
N THR A 126 21.22 -12.90 -0.31
CA THR A 126 21.33 -14.32 -0.69
C THR A 126 22.73 -14.71 -1.17
N GLY A 127 23.57 -13.72 -1.49
CA GLY A 127 24.88 -13.96 -2.10
C GLY A 127 24.79 -14.46 -3.57
N THR A 128 23.63 -14.33 -4.19
CA THR A 128 23.41 -14.69 -5.60
C THR A 128 23.55 -13.48 -6.53
N LYS A 129 23.44 -13.70 -7.82
CA LYS A 129 23.43 -12.64 -8.82
C LYS A 129 22.19 -12.82 -9.71
N HIS A 130 21.33 -11.81 -9.73
CA HIS A 130 20.15 -11.80 -10.60
C HIS A 130 20.53 -11.55 -12.07
N MET A 131 19.65 -11.92 -12.98
CA MET A 131 19.75 -11.63 -14.40
C MET A 131 18.80 -10.50 -14.78
N SER A 132 19.27 -9.25 -14.73
CA SER A 132 18.47 -8.03 -14.91
C SER A 132 17.58 -8.07 -16.17
N ASN A 133 18.13 -8.51 -17.32
CA ASN A 133 17.35 -8.59 -18.55
C ASN A 133 16.19 -9.59 -18.47
N LYS A 134 16.41 -10.75 -17.84
CA LYS A 134 15.35 -11.76 -17.68
C LYS A 134 14.26 -11.27 -16.72
N GLU A 135 14.65 -10.58 -15.67
CA GLU A 135 13.73 -9.99 -14.70
C GLU A 135 12.82 -8.96 -15.38
N LEU A 136 13.39 -8.01 -16.11
CA LEU A 136 12.62 -6.98 -16.80
C LEU A 136 11.73 -7.55 -17.92
N ILE A 137 12.21 -8.55 -18.68
CA ILE A 137 11.38 -9.22 -19.69
C ILE A 137 10.21 -9.96 -19.03
N GLY A 138 10.47 -10.69 -17.95
CA GLY A 138 9.44 -11.38 -17.19
C GLY A 138 8.38 -10.43 -16.65
N GLN A 139 8.81 -9.31 -16.08
CA GLN A 139 7.92 -8.26 -15.57
C GLN A 139 7.12 -7.61 -16.70
N GLY A 140 7.74 -7.32 -17.84
CA GLY A 140 7.06 -6.76 -19.01
C GLY A 140 5.96 -7.70 -19.54
N ILE A 141 6.24 -8.98 -19.65
CA ILE A 141 5.24 -10.01 -20.05
C ILE A 141 4.11 -10.06 -18.99
N GLY A 142 4.45 -10.11 -17.70
CA GLY A 142 3.47 -10.14 -16.63
C GLY A 142 2.56 -8.92 -16.63
N ASN A 143 3.11 -7.72 -16.79
CA ASN A 143 2.35 -6.47 -16.85
C ASN A 143 1.48 -6.37 -18.12
N THR A 144 1.96 -6.89 -19.25
CA THR A 144 1.16 -6.96 -20.48
C THR A 144 -0.04 -7.88 -20.29
N LEU A 145 0.16 -9.06 -19.72
CA LEU A 145 -0.93 -9.98 -19.40
C LEU A 145 -1.90 -9.37 -18.39
N ALA A 146 -1.39 -8.73 -17.33
CA ALA A 146 -2.23 -8.04 -16.34
C ALA A 146 -3.09 -6.94 -16.99
N GLY A 147 -2.53 -6.17 -17.91
CA GLY A 147 -3.25 -5.14 -18.66
C GLY A 147 -4.39 -5.70 -19.53
N LEU A 148 -4.26 -6.91 -20.09
CA LEU A 148 -5.34 -7.57 -20.81
C LEU A 148 -6.53 -7.94 -19.93
N PHE A 149 -6.32 -8.09 -18.64
CA PHE A 149 -7.36 -8.29 -17.64
C PHE A 149 -7.77 -7.00 -16.91
N GLY A 150 -7.40 -5.84 -17.45
CA GLY A 150 -7.75 -4.54 -16.85
C GLY A 150 -7.05 -4.24 -15.52
N ALA A 151 -6.01 -4.98 -15.16
CA ALA A 151 -5.26 -4.79 -13.94
C ALA A 151 -4.20 -3.69 -14.09
N MET A 152 -3.85 -3.07 -12.97
CA MET A 152 -2.77 -2.10 -12.90
C MET A 152 -1.40 -2.78 -13.05
N PRO A 153 -0.41 -2.10 -13.65
CA PRO A 153 0.96 -2.60 -13.72
C PRO A 153 1.56 -2.76 -12.33
N GLY A 154 2.36 -3.80 -12.14
CA GLY A 154 3.07 -4.10 -10.91
C GLY A 154 4.58 -3.97 -11.05
N ALA A 155 5.28 -3.84 -9.91
CA ALA A 155 6.72 -3.86 -9.81
C ALA A 155 7.20 -4.75 -8.65
N GLY A 156 8.49 -4.99 -8.56
CA GLY A 156 9.10 -5.70 -7.45
C GLY A 156 8.88 -4.95 -6.14
N ALA A 157 8.56 -5.68 -5.06
CA ALA A 157 8.33 -5.08 -3.75
C ALA A 157 9.39 -5.55 -2.76
N THR A 158 10.37 -4.71 -2.47
CA THR A 158 11.53 -5.04 -1.63
C THR A 158 11.13 -5.60 -0.28
N VAL A 159 10.23 -4.94 0.44
CA VAL A 159 9.82 -5.36 1.79
C VAL A 159 9.20 -6.75 1.78
N ARG A 160 8.29 -7.02 0.84
CA ARG A 160 7.64 -8.35 0.72
C ARG A 160 8.64 -9.43 0.32
N SER A 161 9.58 -9.12 -0.58
CA SER A 161 10.63 -10.04 -1.00
C SER A 161 11.55 -10.40 0.15
N VAL A 162 11.97 -9.42 0.96
CA VAL A 162 12.78 -9.64 2.16
C VAL A 162 12.05 -10.50 3.19
N VAL A 163 10.78 -10.24 3.44
CA VAL A 163 9.96 -11.05 4.36
C VAL A 163 9.83 -12.48 3.84
N ASN A 164 9.57 -12.67 2.55
CA ASN A 164 9.51 -14.00 1.92
C ASN A 164 10.81 -14.76 2.10
N LEU A 165 11.96 -14.13 1.84
CA LEU A 165 13.28 -14.75 2.02
C LEU A 165 13.54 -15.13 3.48
N ARG A 166 13.26 -14.23 4.42
CA ARG A 166 13.41 -14.50 5.86
C ARG A 166 12.48 -15.61 6.35
N SER A 167 11.35 -15.81 5.69
CA SER A 167 10.41 -16.90 5.96
C SER A 167 10.82 -18.23 5.29
N GLY A 168 11.95 -18.28 4.59
CA GLY A 168 12.48 -19.48 3.96
C GLY A 168 12.09 -19.66 2.48
N GLY A 169 11.47 -18.68 1.85
CA GLY A 169 11.17 -18.70 0.41
C GLY A 169 12.43 -18.50 -0.41
N GLN A 170 12.85 -19.54 -1.16
CA GLN A 170 14.11 -19.54 -1.93
C GLN A 170 13.90 -19.68 -3.43
N THR A 171 12.68 -19.90 -3.88
CA THR A 171 12.37 -20.19 -5.28
C THR A 171 11.20 -19.38 -5.80
N ALA A 172 11.09 -19.26 -7.12
CA ALA A 172 9.95 -18.62 -7.79
C ALA A 172 8.59 -19.28 -7.44
N LEU A 173 8.61 -20.54 -6.97
CA LEU A 173 7.40 -21.23 -6.51
C LEU A 173 6.73 -20.49 -5.35
N SER A 174 7.50 -19.87 -4.47
CA SER A 174 6.94 -19.07 -3.35
C SER A 174 6.09 -17.91 -3.87
N ALA A 175 6.54 -17.19 -4.91
CA ALA A 175 5.78 -16.11 -5.53
C ALA A 175 4.53 -16.62 -6.26
N MET A 176 4.62 -17.79 -6.93
CA MET A 176 3.47 -18.42 -7.58
C MET A 176 2.40 -18.82 -6.55
N VAL A 177 2.81 -19.48 -5.46
CA VAL A 177 1.90 -19.86 -4.36
C VAL A 177 1.27 -18.61 -3.74
N HIS A 178 2.03 -17.54 -3.56
CA HIS A 178 1.48 -16.27 -3.07
C HIS A 178 0.37 -15.73 -3.98
N SER A 179 0.58 -15.73 -5.30
CA SER A 179 -0.42 -15.26 -6.26
C SER A 179 -1.70 -16.11 -6.26
N VAL A 180 -1.55 -17.44 -6.19
CA VAL A 180 -2.69 -18.36 -6.08
C VAL A 180 -3.41 -18.18 -4.75
N ALA A 181 -2.67 -18.03 -3.65
CA ALA A 181 -3.25 -17.79 -2.33
C ALA A 181 -4.04 -16.47 -2.28
N LEU A 182 -3.54 -15.40 -2.89
CA LEU A 182 -4.26 -14.13 -3.00
C LEU A 182 -5.55 -14.26 -3.81
N LEU A 183 -5.50 -14.98 -4.93
CA LEU A 183 -6.68 -15.25 -5.75
C LEU A 183 -7.74 -16.03 -4.96
N LEU A 184 -7.33 -17.11 -4.29
CA LEU A 184 -8.23 -17.90 -3.44
C LEU A 184 -8.78 -17.06 -2.28
N PHE A 185 -7.95 -16.25 -1.66
CA PHE A 185 -8.38 -15.35 -0.59
C PHE A 185 -9.44 -14.36 -1.08
N MET A 186 -9.24 -13.75 -2.25
CA MET A 186 -10.19 -12.82 -2.84
C MET A 186 -11.53 -13.52 -3.15
N LEU A 187 -11.50 -14.73 -3.72
CA LEU A 187 -12.72 -15.47 -4.06
C LEU A 187 -13.50 -15.94 -2.83
N VAL A 188 -12.81 -16.35 -1.77
CA VAL A 188 -13.45 -16.93 -0.56
C VAL A 188 -13.78 -15.83 0.44
N PHE A 189 -12.88 -14.90 0.68
CA PHE A 189 -13.00 -13.87 1.71
C PHE A 189 -13.39 -12.48 1.16
N GLY A 190 -13.64 -12.35 -0.14
CA GLY A 190 -14.11 -11.10 -0.75
C GLY A 190 -15.27 -10.47 0.01
N PRO A 191 -16.36 -11.19 0.31
CA PRO A 191 -17.49 -10.64 1.06
C PRO A 191 -17.15 -10.15 2.48
N LEU A 192 -16.16 -10.77 3.13
CA LEU A 192 -15.64 -10.31 4.42
C LEU A 192 -14.79 -9.06 4.29
N ALA A 193 -14.05 -8.94 3.18
CA ALA A 193 -13.24 -7.77 2.91
C ALA A 193 -14.09 -6.52 2.55
N GLU A 194 -15.28 -6.70 1.99
CA GLU A 194 -16.26 -5.61 1.75
C GLU A 194 -16.65 -4.89 3.06
N GLU A 195 -16.65 -5.61 4.18
CA GLU A 195 -17.02 -5.09 5.50
C GLU A 195 -15.89 -4.30 6.20
N ILE A 196 -14.68 -4.25 5.63
CA ILE A 196 -13.55 -3.56 6.26
C ILE A 196 -13.77 -2.05 6.19
N PRO A 197 -13.73 -1.34 7.34
CA PRO A 197 -13.87 0.10 7.36
C PRO A 197 -12.63 0.79 6.76
N LEU A 198 -12.84 1.80 5.91
CA LEU A 198 -11.74 2.60 5.33
C LEU A 198 -10.88 3.27 6.40
N ALA A 199 -11.47 3.64 7.53
CA ALA A 199 -10.75 4.21 8.67
C ALA A 199 -9.71 3.23 9.27
N VAL A 200 -9.99 1.92 9.27
CA VAL A 200 -9.03 0.90 9.69
C VAL A 200 -7.84 0.84 8.74
N LEU A 201 -8.10 0.89 7.43
CA LEU A 201 -7.03 0.93 6.41
C LEU A 201 -6.20 2.20 6.53
N ALA A 202 -6.83 3.34 6.76
CA ALA A 202 -6.13 4.60 6.97
C ALA A 202 -5.18 4.53 8.18
N GLY A 203 -5.62 3.93 9.30
CA GLY A 203 -4.77 3.71 10.48
C GLY A 203 -3.56 2.83 10.19
N ILE A 204 -3.76 1.76 9.43
CA ILE A 204 -2.66 0.88 8.99
C ILE A 204 -1.70 1.61 8.07
N LEU A 205 -2.20 2.40 7.11
CA LEU A 205 -1.37 3.16 6.17
C LEU A 205 -0.53 4.22 6.88
N ILE A 206 -1.11 4.97 7.83
CA ILE A 206 -0.39 5.96 8.63
C ILE A 206 0.74 5.29 9.41
N MET A 207 0.44 4.19 10.10
CA MET A 207 1.45 3.49 10.89
C MET A 207 2.52 2.84 10.01
N THR A 208 2.14 2.31 8.86
CA THR A 208 3.09 1.76 7.88
C THR A 208 4.00 2.87 7.35
N GLY A 209 3.46 4.04 7.00
CA GLY A 209 4.26 5.20 6.59
C GLY A 209 5.28 5.62 7.66
N ILE A 210 4.86 5.67 8.93
CA ILE A 210 5.76 5.99 10.05
C ILE A 210 6.88 4.94 10.21
N THR A 211 6.54 3.66 10.07
CA THR A 211 7.52 2.56 10.22
C THR A 211 8.43 2.40 9.00
N MET A 212 8.01 2.86 7.83
CA MET A 212 8.84 2.87 6.62
C MET A 212 9.79 4.06 6.54
N PHE A 213 9.58 5.07 7.38
CA PHE A 213 10.45 6.24 7.39
C PHE A 213 11.84 5.87 7.93
N ASP A 214 12.85 5.99 7.07
CA ASP A 214 14.23 5.63 7.39
C ASP A 214 14.96 6.77 8.10
N TYR A 215 14.80 6.79 9.44
CA TYR A 215 15.49 7.76 10.29
C TYR A 215 17.02 7.62 10.28
N ASP A 216 17.53 6.44 9.98
CA ASP A 216 18.97 6.19 9.99
C ASP A 216 19.63 6.78 8.74
N SER A 217 18.98 6.70 7.58
CA SER A 217 19.42 7.41 6.37
C SER A 217 19.51 8.93 6.56
N LEU A 218 18.60 9.52 7.35
CA LEU A 218 18.69 10.96 7.68
C LEU A 218 19.86 11.31 8.60
N LYS A 219 20.31 10.39 9.44
CA LYS A 219 21.49 10.62 10.29
C LYS A 219 22.77 10.59 9.48
N ILE A 220 22.85 9.69 8.50
CA ILE A 220 23.98 9.54 7.58
C ILE A 220 24.19 10.81 6.75
N LEU A 221 23.14 11.59 6.51
CA LEU A 221 23.20 12.87 5.77
C LEU A 221 24.25 13.86 6.32
N LYS A 222 24.58 13.75 7.60
CA LYS A 222 25.59 14.61 8.23
C LYS A 222 27.02 14.24 7.88
N ASP A 223 27.25 12.97 7.53
CA ASP A 223 28.56 12.39 7.28
C ASP A 223 28.84 12.23 5.78
N GLU A 224 27.82 12.43 4.93
CA GLU A 224 27.91 12.32 3.47
C GLU A 224 28.44 13.62 2.83
N PRO A 225 29.08 13.54 1.64
CA PRO A 225 29.45 14.70 0.85
C PRO A 225 28.25 15.61 0.60
N ARG A 226 28.47 16.92 0.61
CA ARG A 226 27.40 17.92 0.43
C ARG A 226 26.60 17.74 -0.86
N THR A 227 27.22 17.22 -1.91
CA THR A 227 26.59 16.92 -3.19
C THR A 227 25.54 15.81 -3.04
N ASP A 228 25.90 14.70 -2.40
CA ASP A 228 25.03 13.54 -2.25
C ASP A 228 23.89 13.84 -1.27
N ALA A 229 24.19 14.58 -0.20
CA ALA A 229 23.19 15.11 0.71
C ALA A 229 22.19 16.05 0.01
N ALA A 230 22.67 16.90 -0.92
CA ALA A 230 21.80 17.79 -1.69
C ALA A 230 20.90 16.99 -2.65
N VAL A 231 21.42 16.00 -3.37
CA VAL A 231 20.64 15.12 -4.24
C VAL A 231 19.55 14.39 -3.44
N MET A 232 19.91 13.81 -2.29
CA MET A 232 18.96 13.11 -1.42
C MET A 232 17.83 14.04 -0.91
N LEU A 233 18.17 15.24 -0.44
CA LEU A 233 17.17 16.21 0.03
C LEU A 233 16.28 16.71 -1.10
N VAL A 234 16.84 17.04 -2.25
CA VAL A 234 16.07 17.52 -3.40
C VAL A 234 15.13 16.44 -3.90
N THR A 235 15.61 15.21 -4.08
CA THR A 235 14.76 14.09 -4.51
C THR A 235 13.66 13.77 -3.49
N MET A 236 13.96 13.80 -2.20
CA MET A 236 12.96 13.60 -1.13
C MET A 236 11.87 14.67 -1.18
N ILE A 237 12.26 15.95 -1.29
CA ILE A 237 11.30 17.06 -1.36
C ILE A 237 10.47 16.97 -2.64
N LEU A 238 11.07 16.69 -3.79
CA LEU A 238 10.37 16.55 -5.06
C LEU A 238 9.40 15.38 -5.07
N THR A 239 9.78 14.26 -4.45
CA THR A 239 8.90 13.08 -4.32
C THR A 239 7.60 13.42 -3.58
N VAL A 240 7.69 14.23 -2.52
CA VAL A 240 6.54 14.61 -1.69
C VAL A 240 5.75 15.77 -2.32
N ALA A 241 6.44 16.75 -2.91
CA ALA A 241 5.82 17.99 -3.37
C ALA A 241 5.25 17.92 -4.79
N ILE A 242 5.81 17.08 -5.65
CA ILE A 242 5.43 16.98 -7.06
C ILE A 242 5.04 15.55 -7.40
N ASP A 243 6.04 14.68 -7.63
CA ASP A 243 5.87 13.30 -8.06
C ASP A 243 7.20 12.54 -7.94
N LEU A 244 7.13 11.24 -7.63
CA LEU A 244 8.26 10.33 -7.60
C LEU A 244 9.04 10.29 -8.94
N MET A 245 8.34 10.37 -10.07
CA MET A 245 8.93 10.34 -11.41
C MET A 245 9.85 11.54 -11.66
N VAL A 246 9.36 12.73 -11.34
CA VAL A 246 10.12 13.99 -11.46
C VAL A 246 11.33 13.94 -10.52
N ALA A 247 11.14 13.43 -9.30
CA ALA A 247 12.19 13.30 -8.32
C ALA A 247 13.33 12.39 -8.80
N VAL A 248 13.00 11.21 -9.33
CA VAL A 248 13.98 10.26 -9.90
C VAL A 248 14.69 10.87 -11.10
N GLY A 249 13.94 11.51 -12.02
CA GLY A 249 14.52 12.18 -13.19
C GLY A 249 15.53 13.27 -12.81
N VAL A 250 15.19 14.12 -11.85
CA VAL A 250 16.09 15.16 -11.34
C VAL A 250 17.27 14.54 -10.60
N GLY A 251 17.07 13.52 -9.79
CA GLY A 251 18.13 12.83 -9.05
C GLY A 251 19.18 12.18 -9.96
N ILE A 252 18.78 11.67 -11.14
CA ILE A 252 19.71 11.09 -12.12
C ILE A 252 20.56 12.18 -12.82
N VAL A 253 19.99 13.38 -12.99
CA VAL A 253 20.65 14.50 -13.69
C VAL A 253 21.60 15.27 -12.75
N MET A 254 21.34 15.28 -11.44
CA MET A 254 22.17 15.95 -10.43
C MET A 254 23.42 15.14 -10.09
#